data_4c20226ac6e0e5df763e3e586eda65cd
#
_entry.id   4c20226ac6e0e5df763e3e586eda65cd
#
_cell.length_a   1.000
_cell.length_b   1.000
_cell.length_c   1.000
_cell.angle_alpha   90.00
_cell.angle_beta   90.00
_cell.angle_gamma   90.00
#
_symmetry.space_group_name_H-M   'P 1'
#
loop_
_entity.id
_entity.type
_entity.pdbx_description
1 polymer ?
#
loop_
_entity_poly.entity_id
_entity_poly.type
_entity_poly.pdbx_seq_one_letter_code
_entity_poly.pdbx_strand_id
1 'polypeptide(L)'
;MDTTQLLKGVLDLAVLAVVSEEDGYGYEVLRRLRAAGLSDVGDASVYGTLRRLYAAGALTSYVVPSDEGPHRKYYGINAHGRATLETQSKIWADFAETMNGLLPSRNATEETS
;
A
#
# COMPACT_ATOMS: atom_id res chain seq x y z
N MET A 1 4.03 -14.94 -7.85
CA MET A 1 3.00 -15.05 -6.80
C MET A 1 1.81 -14.17 -7.19
N ASP A 2 0.63 -14.76 -7.27
CA ASP A 2 -0.56 -14.01 -7.64
C ASP A 2 -1.30 -13.57 -6.37
N THR A 3 -1.22 -12.29 -6.08
CA THR A 3 -1.85 -11.68 -4.91
C THR A 3 -3.06 -10.83 -5.26
N THR A 4 -3.54 -10.91 -6.50
CA THR A 4 -4.60 -10.02 -6.99
C THR A 4 -5.84 -9.98 -6.08
N GLN A 5 -6.31 -11.14 -5.65
CA GLN A 5 -7.49 -11.21 -4.80
C GLN A 5 -7.21 -10.66 -3.40
N LEU A 6 -6.04 -10.94 -2.85
CA LEU A 6 -5.65 -10.45 -1.52
C LEU A 6 -5.50 -8.94 -1.52
N LEU A 7 -4.95 -8.36 -2.59
CA LEU A 7 -4.73 -6.92 -2.69
C LEU A 7 -6.02 -6.10 -2.64
N LYS A 8 -7.14 -6.67 -3.06
CA LYS A 8 -8.42 -5.95 -3.05
C LYS A 8 -8.80 -5.41 -1.68
N GLY A 9 -8.38 -6.09 -0.61
CA GLY A 9 -8.71 -5.65 0.74
C GLY A 9 -7.61 -4.88 1.44
N VAL A 10 -6.38 -4.84 0.91
CA VAL A 10 -5.23 -4.29 1.62
C VAL A 10 -4.43 -3.25 0.84
N LEU A 11 -4.80 -2.97 -0.39
CA LEU A 11 -4.01 -2.06 -1.21
C LEU A 11 -3.98 -0.63 -0.62
N ASP A 12 -5.09 -0.17 -0.06
CA ASP A 12 -5.14 1.14 0.60
C ASP A 12 -4.09 1.22 1.71
N LEU A 13 -4.01 0.19 2.54
CA LEU A 13 -3.04 0.12 3.63
C LEU A 13 -1.61 0.13 3.10
N ALA A 14 -1.34 -0.67 2.06
CA ALA A 14 -0.01 -0.74 1.46
C ALA A 14 0.42 0.59 0.87
N VAL A 15 -0.48 1.29 0.17
CA VAL A 15 -0.20 2.61 -0.40
C VAL A 15 0.07 3.64 0.70
N LEU A 16 -0.77 3.67 1.74
CA LEU A 16 -0.53 4.57 2.87
C LEU A 16 0.82 4.31 3.52
N ALA A 17 1.20 3.04 3.69
CA ALA A 17 2.48 2.68 4.29
C ALA A 17 3.66 3.20 3.46
N VAL A 18 3.61 3.01 2.15
CA VAL A 18 4.68 3.45 1.25
C VAL A 18 4.78 4.98 1.23
N VAL A 19 3.66 5.68 1.14
CA VAL A 19 3.65 7.15 1.12
C VAL A 19 4.04 7.72 2.48
N SER A 20 3.78 7.00 3.58
CA SER A 20 4.18 7.46 4.91
C SER A 20 5.69 7.54 5.08
N GLU A 21 6.44 6.73 4.36
CA GLU A 21 7.90 6.77 4.42
C GLU A 21 8.48 7.92 3.61
N GLU A 22 7.88 8.20 2.45
CA GLU A 22 8.34 9.25 1.56
C GLU A 22 7.24 9.59 0.56
N ASP A 23 7.04 10.88 0.32
CA ASP A 23 6.14 11.34 -0.74
C ASP A 23 6.56 10.74 -2.08
N GLY A 24 5.61 10.57 -2.98
CA GLY A 24 5.92 10.05 -4.29
C GLY A 24 4.82 10.35 -5.31
N TYR A 25 5.20 10.38 -6.58
CA TYR A 25 4.21 10.40 -7.65
C TYR A 25 3.81 8.97 -7.98
N GLY A 26 2.72 8.83 -8.74
CA GLY A 26 2.09 7.52 -8.95
C GLY A 26 3.03 6.40 -9.36
N TYR A 27 3.91 6.67 -10.33
CA TYR A 27 4.87 5.66 -10.81
C TYR A 27 5.88 5.25 -9.73
N GLU A 28 6.33 6.21 -8.91
CA GLU A 28 7.25 5.89 -7.82
C GLU A 28 6.59 5.00 -6.77
N VAL A 29 5.35 5.32 -6.42
CA VAL A 29 4.58 4.52 -5.45
C VAL A 29 4.41 3.10 -5.98
N LEU A 30 4.03 2.97 -7.25
CA LEU A 30 3.90 1.67 -7.92
C LEU A 30 5.21 0.88 -7.81
N ARG A 31 6.31 1.52 -8.15
CA ARG A 31 7.62 0.88 -8.16
C ARG A 31 8.05 0.43 -6.77
N ARG A 32 7.79 1.27 -5.75
CA ARG A 32 8.11 0.94 -4.35
C ARG A 32 7.29 -0.26 -3.86
N LEU A 33 6.01 -0.31 -4.22
CA LEU A 33 5.15 -1.44 -3.87
C LEU A 33 5.68 -2.74 -4.48
N ARG A 34 6.05 -2.69 -5.76
CA ARG A 34 6.60 -3.87 -6.45
C ARG A 34 7.93 -4.30 -5.84
N ALA A 35 8.80 -3.35 -5.52
CA ALA A 35 10.08 -3.63 -4.89
C ALA A 35 9.92 -4.22 -3.49
N ALA A 36 8.85 -3.88 -2.79
CA ALA A 36 8.56 -4.42 -1.47
C ALA A 36 8.00 -5.85 -1.50
N GLY A 37 7.68 -6.36 -2.69
CA GLY A 37 7.19 -7.72 -2.84
C GLY A 37 5.82 -7.84 -3.49
N LEU A 38 5.10 -6.74 -3.69
CA LEU A 38 3.79 -6.75 -4.34
C LEU A 38 3.97 -6.63 -5.85
N SER A 39 4.66 -7.60 -6.43
CA SER A 39 5.10 -7.55 -7.83
C SER A 39 3.96 -7.58 -8.84
N ASP A 40 2.78 -8.05 -8.45
CA ASP A 40 1.63 -8.18 -9.35
C ASP A 40 0.70 -6.96 -9.33
N VAL A 41 0.99 -5.95 -8.50
CA VAL A 41 0.13 -4.78 -8.41
C VAL A 41 0.13 -3.99 -9.73
N GLY A 42 -1.04 -3.60 -10.20
CA GLY A 42 -1.19 -2.92 -11.48
C GLY A 42 -1.26 -1.41 -11.35
N ASP A 43 -0.89 -0.72 -12.43
CA ASP A 43 -0.86 0.75 -12.52
C ASP A 43 -2.20 1.38 -12.16
N ALA A 44 -3.26 0.91 -12.82
CA ALA A 44 -4.60 1.49 -12.63
C ALA A 44 -5.07 1.35 -11.18
N SER A 45 -4.76 0.23 -10.53
CA SER A 45 -5.12 -0.01 -9.14
C SER A 45 -4.40 0.96 -8.21
N VAL A 46 -3.10 1.19 -8.42
CA VAL A 46 -2.32 2.11 -7.61
C VAL A 46 -2.79 3.54 -7.81
N TYR A 47 -2.95 3.98 -9.06
CA TYR A 47 -3.37 5.35 -9.36
C TYR A 47 -4.79 5.61 -8.84
N GLY A 48 -5.68 4.64 -9.00
CA GLY A 48 -7.04 4.74 -8.46
C GLY A 48 -7.06 4.82 -6.94
N THR A 49 -6.22 4.04 -6.28
CA THR A 49 -6.09 4.07 -4.82
C THR A 49 -5.58 5.42 -4.33
N LEU A 50 -4.56 5.97 -4.98
CA LEU A 50 -4.03 7.29 -4.63
C LEU A 50 -5.10 8.37 -4.76
N ARG A 51 -5.86 8.37 -5.85
CA ARG A 51 -6.95 9.33 -6.04
C ARG A 51 -8.04 9.17 -4.98
N ARG A 52 -8.39 7.95 -4.65
CA ARG A 52 -9.42 7.67 -3.65
C ARG A 52 -8.99 8.09 -2.25
N LEU A 53 -7.75 7.82 -1.88
CA LEU A 53 -7.21 8.23 -0.58
C LEU A 53 -7.10 9.75 -0.49
N TYR A 54 -6.72 10.41 -1.58
CA TYR A 54 -6.71 11.87 -1.63
C TYR A 54 -8.12 12.43 -1.45
N ALA A 55 -9.10 11.88 -2.16
CA ALA A 55 -10.49 12.32 -2.05
C ALA A 55 -11.06 12.08 -0.64
N ALA A 56 -10.61 11.03 0.04
CA ALA A 56 -11.01 10.73 1.41
C ALA A 56 -10.29 11.57 2.46
N GLY A 57 -9.37 12.45 2.06
CA GLY A 57 -8.66 13.34 2.97
C GLY A 57 -7.47 12.72 3.67
N ALA A 58 -7.01 11.54 3.23
CA ALA A 58 -5.88 10.85 3.85
C ALA A 58 -4.53 11.28 3.27
N LEU A 59 -4.54 11.83 2.06
CA LEU A 59 -3.32 12.28 1.38
C LEU A 59 -3.46 13.74 0.97
N THR A 60 -2.33 14.44 0.96
CA THR A 60 -2.18 15.71 0.27
C THR A 60 -1.67 15.45 -1.13
N SER A 61 -1.82 16.43 -2.00
CA SER A 61 -1.32 16.33 -3.36
C SER A 61 -0.74 17.68 -3.79
N TYR A 62 0.37 17.63 -4.50
CA TYR A 62 1.02 18.83 -5.02
C TYR A 62 1.74 18.50 -6.32
N VAL A 63 1.92 19.52 -7.14
CA VAL A 63 2.57 19.37 -8.45
C VAL A 63 4.00 19.82 -8.35
N VAL A 64 4.91 18.99 -8.86
CA VAL A 64 6.32 19.35 -8.97
C VAL A 64 6.63 19.64 -10.42
N PRO A 65 7.06 20.88 -10.76
CA PRO A 65 7.47 21.19 -12.12
C PRO A 65 8.67 20.37 -12.55
N SER A 66 8.72 20.02 -13.83
CA SER A 66 9.85 19.31 -14.41
C SER A 66 10.38 20.12 -15.59
N ASP A 67 11.70 20.31 -15.63
CA ASP A 67 12.34 21.07 -16.71
C ASP A 67 12.32 20.32 -18.05
N GLU A 68 12.23 19.02 -18.02
CA GLU A 68 12.36 18.16 -19.18
C GLU A 68 11.14 17.34 -19.53
N GLY A 69 10.00 17.63 -18.93
CA GLY A 69 8.82 16.85 -19.20
C GLY A 69 7.58 17.39 -18.52
N PRO A 70 6.50 16.63 -18.51
CA PRO A 70 5.26 17.07 -17.87
C PRO A 70 5.46 17.20 -16.36
N HIS A 71 4.69 18.09 -15.78
CA HIS A 71 4.65 18.22 -14.33
C HIS A 71 4.18 16.92 -13.70
N ARG A 72 4.71 16.60 -12.53
CA ARG A 72 4.37 15.37 -11.80
C ARG A 72 3.55 15.70 -10.58
N LYS A 73 2.47 14.95 -10.41
CA LYS A 73 1.61 15.07 -9.24
C LYS A 73 2.11 14.15 -8.16
N TYR A 74 2.57 14.75 -7.06
CA TYR A 74 3.06 14.02 -5.90
C TYR A 74 1.96 13.86 -4.86
N TYR A 75 2.07 12.83 -4.07
CA TYR A 75 1.19 12.57 -2.93
C TYR A 75 2.03 12.47 -1.67
N GLY A 76 1.49 13.04 -0.59
CA GLY A 76 2.09 12.92 0.74
C GLY A 76 1.02 12.52 1.74
N ILE A 77 1.43 11.91 2.84
CA ILE A 77 0.49 11.54 3.89
C ILE A 77 0.27 12.74 4.82
N ASN A 78 -0.96 12.90 5.30
CA ASN A 78 -1.30 13.95 6.27
C ASN A 78 -1.67 13.32 7.62
N ALA A 79 -2.07 14.15 8.60
CA ALA A 79 -2.40 13.67 9.93
C ALA A 79 -3.53 12.64 9.92
N HIS A 80 -4.56 12.88 9.11
CA HIS A 80 -5.67 11.94 8.97
C HIS A 80 -5.20 10.61 8.37
N GLY A 81 -4.35 10.67 7.36
CA GLY A 81 -3.78 9.47 6.74
C GLY A 81 -2.93 8.67 7.72
N ARG A 82 -2.15 9.35 8.56
CA ARG A 82 -1.32 8.68 9.56
C ARG A 82 -2.19 7.98 10.61
N ALA A 83 -3.27 8.61 11.05
CA ALA A 83 -4.22 8.00 11.98
C ALA A 83 -4.88 6.77 11.35
N THR A 84 -5.28 6.88 10.08
CA THR A 84 -5.86 5.76 9.32
C THR A 84 -4.86 4.61 9.20
N LEU A 85 -3.61 4.93 8.87
CA LEU A 85 -2.55 3.92 8.74
C LEU A 85 -2.36 3.18 10.06
N GLU A 86 -2.29 3.90 11.17
CA GLU A 86 -2.13 3.28 12.49
C GLU A 86 -3.28 2.35 12.83
N THR A 87 -4.52 2.81 12.65
CA THR A 87 -5.72 2.02 12.92
C THR A 87 -5.77 0.77 12.05
N GLN A 88 -5.56 0.94 10.74
CA GLN A 88 -5.63 -0.16 9.79
C GLN A 88 -4.48 -1.16 9.98
N SER A 89 -3.32 -0.68 10.42
CA SER A 89 -2.19 -1.57 10.71
C SER A 89 -2.51 -2.53 11.85
N LYS A 90 -3.20 -2.06 12.88
CA LYS A 90 -3.62 -2.90 14.01
C LYS A 90 -4.66 -3.92 13.56
N ILE A 91 -5.64 -3.48 12.76
CA ILE A 91 -6.66 -4.37 12.23
C ILE A 91 -6.00 -5.48 11.38
N TRP A 92 -5.05 -5.09 10.53
CA TRP A 92 -4.32 -6.04 9.72
C TRP A 92 -3.54 -7.06 10.58
N ALA A 93 -2.82 -6.58 11.61
CA ALA A 93 -2.05 -7.47 12.47
C ALA A 93 -2.94 -8.50 13.16
N ASP A 94 -4.08 -8.07 13.69
CA ASP A 94 -5.04 -8.96 14.34
C ASP A 94 -5.65 -9.95 13.34
N PHE A 95 -6.00 -9.48 12.16
CA PHE A 95 -6.54 -10.32 11.10
C PHE A 95 -5.52 -11.36 10.64
N ALA A 96 -4.27 -10.96 10.45
CA ALA A 96 -3.20 -11.86 10.04
C ALA A 96 -2.96 -12.94 11.09
N GLU A 97 -2.97 -12.56 12.36
CA GLU A 97 -2.82 -13.51 13.47
C GLU A 97 -3.96 -14.54 13.46
N THR A 98 -5.19 -14.06 13.28
CA THR A 98 -6.36 -14.94 13.18
C THR A 98 -6.23 -15.90 12.01
N MET A 99 -5.86 -15.40 10.84
CA MET A 99 -5.66 -16.25 9.67
C MET A 99 -4.56 -17.28 9.88
N ASN A 100 -3.45 -16.85 10.46
CA ASN A 100 -2.34 -17.76 10.72
C ASN A 100 -2.72 -18.88 11.70
N GLY A 101 -3.62 -18.59 12.63
CA GLY A 101 -4.15 -19.59 13.53
C GLY A 101 -5.09 -20.60 12.86
N LEU A 102 -5.75 -20.19 11.78
CA LEU A 102 -6.66 -21.07 11.04
C LEU A 102 -5.94 -21.92 10.00
N LEU A 103 -4.86 -21.41 9.41
CA LEU A 103 -4.17 -22.06 8.30
C LEU A 103 -3.14 -23.07 8.82
N PRO A 104 -2.87 -24.13 8.03
CA PRO A 104 -1.80 -25.07 8.39
C PRO A 104 -0.46 -24.34 8.47
N SER A 105 0.28 -24.54 9.56
CA SER A 105 1.59 -23.92 9.74
C SER A 105 2.63 -24.61 8.86
N ARG A 106 3.40 -23.85 8.11
CA ARG A 106 4.53 -24.39 7.33
C ARG A 106 5.60 -24.94 8.24
N ASN A 107 5.83 -24.29 9.39
CA ASN A 107 6.83 -24.74 10.36
C ASN A 107 6.42 -26.08 10.97
N ALA A 108 5.15 -26.26 11.35
CA ALA A 108 4.66 -27.52 11.87
C ALA A 108 4.79 -28.64 10.84
N THR A 109 4.55 -28.36 9.58
CA THR A 109 4.71 -29.33 8.48
C THR A 109 6.17 -29.72 8.31
N GLU A 110 7.07 -28.75 8.39
CA GLU A 110 8.50 -28.99 8.29
C GLU A 110 9.04 -29.80 9.47
N GLU A 111 8.53 -29.58 10.67
CA GLU A 111 8.93 -30.30 11.87
C GLU A 111 8.50 -31.73 11.84
N THR A 112 7.42 -32.07 11.18
CA THR A 112 6.89 -33.42 11.12
C THR A 112 7.48 -34.26 9.99
N SER A 113 8.22 -33.63 9.11
CA SER A 113 8.83 -34.32 7.96
C SER A 113 10.21 -34.89 8.22
#